data_0f1f937f04cefddf939d80301f42a958
#
_entry.id   0f1f937f04cefddf939d80301f42a958
#
_cell.length_a   1.000
_cell.length_b   1.000
_cell.length_c   1.000
_cell.angle_alpha   90.00
_cell.angle_beta   90.00
_cell.angle_gamma   90.00
#
_symmetry.space_group_name_H-M   'P 1'
#
loop_
_entity.id
_entity.type
_entity.pdbx_description
1 polymer ?
#
loop_
_entity_poly.entity_id
_entity_poly.type
_entity_poly.pdbx_seq_one_letter_code
_entity_poly.pdbx_strand_id
1 'polypeptide(L)'
;MLNLLAIPKLFVPFLKYQPRWHLLIAIAAGWAVSWSLAVLLSQWTTRFDWQLKFDLGTGWDVLKKTFAKCWPFLLTAAVIWGMTIWSFGYLWNWQLNMLQWIITDHNAIVWANVMIMMALAGILMALTNRWWLSSALTIIIYGGWLTASLLKIQARAEPILPTDLATLTAPKEMLGMVEPMILLVAVVVVIVLLGFAVAIEIRHGRKYRLKIQWRYLIGTAAILYLSGFAFINHTNSPTYRWAEKVDDTPYFYAQLRGAKVNGTLLQFANNVDVRVMDKPKGYSKD
;
A
#
# COMPACT_ATOMS: atom_id res chain seq x y z
N MET A 1 -6.21 -10.63 -30.59
CA MET A 1 -5.79 -9.20 -30.50
C MET A 1 -7.01 -8.34 -30.22
N LEU A 2 -7.55 -8.44 -29.00
CA LEU A 2 -8.69 -7.62 -28.58
C LEU A 2 -8.15 -6.27 -28.09
N ASN A 3 -8.39 -5.28 -28.92
CA ASN A 3 -8.42 -3.83 -28.65
C ASN A 3 -7.75 -3.30 -27.38
N LEU A 4 -6.45 -3.35 -27.34
CA LEU A 4 -5.61 -2.43 -26.53
C LEU A 4 -5.91 -0.94 -26.84
N LEU A 5 -6.66 -0.65 -27.92
CA LEU A 5 -7.01 0.70 -28.38
C LEU A 5 -8.30 1.27 -27.75
N ALA A 6 -9.13 0.46 -27.08
CA ALA A 6 -10.32 0.97 -26.41
C ALA A 6 -10.04 1.54 -25.00
N ILE A 7 -8.99 1.06 -24.34
CA ILE A 7 -8.57 1.51 -23.03
C ILE A 7 -8.19 3.00 -23.01
N PRO A 8 -7.44 3.56 -24.00
CA PRO A 8 -7.12 4.97 -24.03
C PRO A 8 -8.32 5.90 -24.07
N LYS A 9 -9.40 5.52 -24.80
CA LYS A 9 -10.58 6.39 -24.94
C LYS A 9 -11.41 6.53 -23.66
N LEU A 10 -11.45 5.49 -22.82
CA LEU A 10 -12.08 5.55 -21.50
C LEU A 10 -11.29 6.40 -20.50
N PHE A 11 -9.96 6.48 -20.67
CA PHE A 11 -9.05 7.21 -19.79
C PHE A 11 -8.65 8.59 -20.32
N VAL A 12 -8.97 8.94 -21.58
CA VAL A 12 -8.65 10.26 -22.17
C VAL A 12 -9.16 11.44 -21.36
N PRO A 13 -10.40 11.45 -20.81
CA PRO A 13 -10.82 12.55 -19.92
C PRO A 13 -9.99 12.64 -18.63
N PHE A 14 -9.50 11.49 -18.16
CA PHE A 14 -8.64 11.36 -16.98
C PHE A 14 -7.25 11.93 -17.22
N LEU A 15 -6.67 11.66 -18.39
CA LEU A 15 -5.31 12.07 -18.76
C LEU A 15 -5.18 13.57 -18.94
N LYS A 16 -6.28 14.27 -19.25
CA LYS A 16 -6.27 15.71 -19.57
C LYS A 16 -6.08 16.59 -18.33
N TYR A 17 -6.38 16.05 -17.11
CA TYR A 17 -6.44 16.84 -15.87
C TYR A 17 -5.64 16.24 -14.71
N GLN A 18 -4.98 15.11 -14.90
CA GLN A 18 -4.30 14.36 -13.81
C GLN A 18 -2.77 14.42 -13.92
N PRO A 19 -2.04 14.46 -12.80
CA PRO A 19 -0.58 14.34 -12.83
C PRO A 19 -0.13 13.04 -13.50
N ARG A 20 1.04 13.06 -14.12
CA ARG A 20 1.57 11.93 -14.94
C ARG A 20 1.64 10.58 -14.22
N TRP A 21 1.70 10.56 -12.90
CA TRP A 21 1.73 9.32 -12.10
C TRP A 21 0.39 8.61 -12.03
N HIS A 22 -0.77 9.29 -12.17
CA HIS A 22 -2.07 8.64 -12.37
C HIS A 22 -2.08 7.79 -13.64
N LEU A 23 -1.35 8.22 -14.65
CA LEU A 23 -1.15 7.44 -15.87
C LEU A 23 -0.43 6.12 -15.57
N LEU A 24 0.61 6.14 -14.75
CA LEU A 24 1.36 4.94 -14.37
C LEU A 24 0.48 3.96 -13.57
N ILE A 25 -0.34 4.46 -12.64
CA ILE A 25 -1.30 3.62 -11.90
C ILE A 25 -2.36 3.05 -12.85
N ALA A 26 -2.92 3.85 -13.76
CA ALA A 26 -3.90 3.39 -14.73
C ALA A 26 -3.31 2.35 -15.70
N ILE A 27 -2.08 2.52 -16.14
CA ILE A 27 -1.34 1.55 -16.95
C ILE A 27 -1.10 0.27 -16.15
N ALA A 28 -0.63 0.37 -14.91
CA ALA A 28 -0.38 -0.78 -14.05
C ALA A 28 -1.69 -1.57 -13.77
N ALA A 29 -2.79 -0.87 -13.49
CA ALA A 29 -4.10 -1.47 -13.31
C ALA A 29 -4.61 -2.14 -14.61
N GLY A 30 -4.47 -1.48 -15.75
CA GLY A 30 -4.81 -2.04 -17.06
C GLY A 30 -4.00 -3.29 -17.40
N TRP A 31 -2.71 -3.29 -17.09
CA TRP A 31 -1.83 -4.46 -17.23
C TRP A 31 -2.24 -5.59 -16.31
N ALA A 32 -2.55 -5.30 -15.05
CA ALA A 32 -3.00 -6.29 -14.07
C ALA A 32 -4.31 -6.97 -14.52
N VAL A 33 -5.28 -6.17 -14.98
CA VAL A 33 -6.55 -6.68 -15.50
C VAL A 33 -6.35 -7.53 -16.75
N SER A 34 -5.57 -7.05 -17.72
CA SER A 34 -5.28 -7.78 -18.96
C SER A 34 -4.58 -9.10 -18.69
N TRP A 35 -3.63 -9.09 -17.76
CA TRP A 35 -2.87 -10.30 -17.39
C TRP A 35 -3.73 -11.30 -16.62
N SER A 36 -4.60 -10.81 -15.73
CA SER A 36 -5.57 -11.65 -15.01
C SER A 36 -6.56 -12.31 -15.95
N LEU A 37 -7.08 -11.57 -16.92
CA LEU A 37 -7.95 -12.12 -17.97
C LEU A 37 -7.21 -13.17 -18.81
N ALA A 38 -5.97 -12.93 -19.19
CA ALA A 38 -5.16 -13.90 -19.93
C ALA A 38 -4.93 -15.18 -19.13
N VAL A 39 -4.65 -15.07 -17.82
CA VAL A 39 -4.48 -16.22 -16.93
C VAL A 39 -5.80 -16.97 -16.74
N LEU A 40 -6.91 -16.27 -16.51
CA LEU A 40 -8.23 -16.87 -16.39
C LEU A 40 -8.63 -17.61 -17.67
N LEU A 41 -8.40 -17.01 -18.84
CA LEU A 41 -8.69 -17.63 -20.14
C LEU A 41 -7.77 -18.84 -20.41
N SER A 42 -6.49 -18.76 -20.05
CA SER A 42 -5.58 -19.90 -20.21
C SER A 42 -5.93 -21.08 -19.31
N GLN A 43 -6.53 -20.81 -18.15
CA GLN A 43 -6.95 -21.82 -17.19
C GLN A 43 -8.32 -22.42 -17.53
N TRP A 44 -9.15 -21.69 -18.26
CA TRP A 44 -10.45 -22.21 -18.76
C TRP A 44 -10.24 -23.33 -19.81
N THR A 45 -9.12 -23.29 -20.52
CA THR A 45 -8.74 -24.32 -21.50
C THR A 45 -8.06 -25.56 -20.87
N THR A 46 -7.51 -25.43 -19.68
CA THR A 46 -6.95 -26.56 -18.91
C THR A 46 -7.94 -26.91 -17.81
N ARG A 47 -8.54 -28.11 -17.87
CA ARG A 47 -9.53 -28.60 -16.90
C ARG A 47 -9.11 -28.27 -15.47
N PHE A 48 -9.91 -27.41 -14.84
CA PHE A 48 -9.74 -27.01 -13.44
C PHE A 48 -10.12 -28.18 -12.55
N ASP A 49 -9.14 -28.89 -12.05
CA ASP A 49 -9.36 -29.90 -11.01
C ASP A 49 -9.48 -29.19 -9.65
N TRP A 50 -10.67 -28.63 -9.41
CA TRP A 50 -11.07 -28.09 -8.11
C TRP A 50 -11.40 -29.22 -7.15
N GLN A 51 -10.43 -30.08 -6.87
CA GLN A 51 -10.54 -30.93 -5.69
C GLN A 51 -10.25 -30.11 -4.43
N LEU A 52 -11.18 -29.22 -4.08
CA LEU A 52 -11.38 -28.79 -2.71
C LEU A 52 -11.91 -30.01 -1.93
N LYS A 53 -11.03 -30.92 -1.59
CA LYS A 53 -11.31 -31.88 -0.52
C LYS A 53 -11.32 -31.08 0.77
N PHE A 54 -12.49 -30.59 1.14
CA PHE A 54 -12.82 -30.21 2.51
C PHE A 54 -12.81 -31.52 3.31
N ASP A 55 -11.67 -31.90 3.81
CA ASP A 55 -11.56 -32.89 4.87
C ASP A 55 -12.08 -32.22 6.14
N LEU A 56 -13.33 -32.49 6.49
CA LEU A 56 -14.02 -32.05 7.71
C LEU A 56 -13.45 -32.86 8.90
N GLY A 57 -12.14 -32.72 9.14
CA GLY A 57 -11.55 -33.05 10.42
C GLY A 57 -12.19 -32.19 11.50
N THR A 58 -12.19 -32.65 12.76
CA THR A 58 -12.71 -31.91 13.89
C THR A 58 -12.31 -30.43 13.75
N GLY A 59 -13.25 -29.51 13.88
CA GLY A 59 -13.08 -28.08 13.53
C GLY A 59 -11.83 -27.43 14.15
N TRP A 60 -11.33 -28.00 15.25
CA TRP A 60 -10.08 -27.63 15.91
C TRP A 60 -8.81 -27.95 15.11
N ASP A 61 -8.76 -29.08 14.42
CA ASP A 61 -7.61 -29.46 13.58
C ASP A 61 -7.57 -28.66 12.29
N VAL A 62 -8.72 -28.30 11.74
CA VAL A 62 -8.82 -27.36 10.60
C VAL A 62 -8.32 -25.99 11.01
N LEU A 63 -8.75 -25.48 12.17
CA LEU A 63 -8.28 -24.20 12.72
C LEU A 63 -6.76 -24.19 12.95
N LYS A 64 -6.21 -25.22 13.57
CA LYS A 64 -4.76 -25.35 13.80
C LYS A 64 -3.97 -25.37 12.47
N LYS A 65 -4.42 -26.18 11.49
CA LYS A 65 -3.77 -26.26 10.18
C LYS A 65 -3.85 -24.94 9.43
N THR A 66 -4.98 -24.24 9.50
CA THR A 66 -5.16 -22.94 8.86
C THR A 66 -4.29 -21.89 9.54
N PHE A 67 -4.30 -21.82 10.87
CA PHE A 67 -3.47 -20.90 11.63
C PHE A 67 -1.97 -21.15 11.36
N ALA A 68 -1.53 -22.41 11.31
CA ALA A 68 -0.15 -22.76 10.99
C ALA A 68 0.29 -22.33 9.58
N LYS A 69 -0.66 -22.07 8.65
CA LYS A 69 -0.37 -21.52 7.33
C LYS A 69 -0.46 -20.00 7.29
N CYS A 70 -1.38 -19.41 8.06
CA CYS A 70 -1.68 -17.97 7.99
C CYS A 70 -0.89 -17.13 8.99
N TRP A 71 -0.27 -17.72 10.02
CA TRP A 71 0.39 -16.96 11.08
C TRP A 71 1.48 -15.97 10.58
N PRO A 72 2.26 -16.24 9.51
CA PRO A 72 3.24 -15.25 9.05
C PRO A 72 2.57 -14.01 8.46
N PHE A 73 1.38 -14.18 7.84
CA PHE A 73 0.57 -13.05 7.35
C PHE A 73 0.06 -12.22 8.52
N LEU A 74 -0.45 -12.89 9.55
CA LEU A 74 -0.93 -12.24 10.77
C LEU A 74 0.21 -11.52 11.51
N LEU A 75 1.38 -12.12 11.57
CA LEU A 75 2.57 -11.50 12.16
C LEU A 75 2.96 -10.23 11.39
N THR A 76 3.01 -10.30 10.06
CA THR A 76 3.31 -9.13 9.23
C THR A 76 2.28 -8.03 9.43
N ALA A 77 0.99 -8.37 9.44
CA ALA A 77 -0.08 -7.42 9.70
C ALA A 77 0.02 -6.81 11.11
N ALA A 78 0.36 -7.61 12.14
CA ALA A 78 0.55 -7.14 13.50
C ALA A 78 1.74 -6.17 13.63
N VAL A 79 2.85 -6.45 12.95
CA VAL A 79 4.02 -5.55 12.92
C VAL A 79 3.65 -4.23 12.25
N ILE A 80 3.00 -4.26 11.08
CA ILE A 80 2.55 -3.07 10.36
C ILE A 80 1.54 -2.28 11.22
N TRP A 81 0.60 -2.97 11.89
CA TRP A 81 -0.35 -2.36 12.82
C TRP A 81 0.38 -1.65 13.97
N GLY A 82 1.35 -2.31 14.59
CA GLY A 82 2.18 -1.71 15.65
C GLY A 82 2.94 -0.46 15.18
N MET A 83 3.52 -0.51 13.98
CA MET A 83 4.19 0.65 13.36
C MET A 83 3.21 1.79 13.09
N THR A 84 1.99 1.48 12.67
CA THR A 84 0.92 2.46 12.43
C THR A 84 0.52 3.12 13.75
N ILE A 85 0.26 2.35 14.80
CA ILE A 85 -0.06 2.89 16.15
C ILE A 85 1.10 3.73 16.69
N TRP A 86 2.33 3.28 16.52
CA TRP A 86 3.51 4.04 16.91
C TRP A 86 3.56 5.41 16.20
N SER A 87 3.27 5.43 14.89
CA SER A 87 3.20 6.68 14.11
C SER A 87 2.13 7.63 14.65
N PHE A 88 0.94 7.13 14.97
CA PHE A 88 -0.12 7.94 15.60
C PHE A 88 0.31 8.44 16.98
N GLY A 89 0.92 7.57 17.80
CA GLY A 89 1.46 7.97 19.10
C GLY A 89 2.41 9.15 19.00
N TYR A 90 3.32 9.10 18.05
CA TYR A 90 4.27 10.18 17.79
C TYR A 90 3.56 11.49 17.35
N LEU A 91 2.60 11.40 16.43
CA LEU A 91 1.85 12.55 15.93
C LEU A 91 1.01 13.23 17.00
N TRP A 92 0.53 12.50 18.00
CA TRP A 92 -0.24 12.98 19.13
C TRP A 92 0.58 13.19 20.40
N ASN A 93 1.92 13.21 20.31
CA ASN A 93 2.84 13.36 21.44
C ASN A 93 2.53 12.37 22.59
N TRP A 94 2.17 11.15 22.24
CA TRP A 94 1.85 10.05 23.17
C TRP A 94 0.70 10.34 24.14
N GLN A 95 -0.23 11.21 23.77
CA GLN A 95 -1.44 11.48 24.56
C GLN A 95 -2.32 10.23 24.64
N LEU A 96 -2.46 9.66 25.83
CA LEU A 96 -3.16 8.37 26.03
C LEU A 96 -4.62 8.41 25.56
N ASN A 97 -5.35 9.49 25.81
CA ASN A 97 -6.73 9.68 25.35
C ASN A 97 -6.86 9.61 23.82
N MET A 98 -5.89 10.20 23.09
CA MET A 98 -5.88 10.17 21.63
C MET A 98 -5.52 8.79 21.10
N LEU A 99 -4.57 8.11 21.74
CA LEU A 99 -4.24 6.72 21.39
C LEU A 99 -5.41 5.77 21.67
N GLN A 100 -6.08 5.93 22.81
CA GLN A 100 -7.27 5.16 23.12
C GLN A 100 -8.36 5.40 22.06
N TRP A 101 -8.65 6.64 21.72
CA TRP A 101 -9.62 6.99 20.68
C TRP A 101 -9.27 6.34 19.33
N ILE A 102 -8.00 6.40 18.92
CA ILE A 102 -7.55 5.77 17.65
C ILE A 102 -7.74 4.25 17.68
N ILE A 103 -7.45 3.61 18.81
CA ILE A 103 -7.52 2.14 18.93
C ILE A 103 -8.96 1.65 19.07
N THR A 104 -9.84 2.40 19.75
CA THR A 104 -11.23 1.99 20.01
C THR A 104 -12.18 2.53 18.94
N ASP A 105 -12.29 3.84 18.82
CA ASP A 105 -13.34 4.49 18.04
C ASP A 105 -12.96 4.67 16.58
N HIS A 106 -11.63 4.85 16.31
CA HIS A 106 -11.09 5.13 14.98
C HIS A 106 -10.26 3.98 14.39
N ASN A 107 -10.47 2.77 14.90
CA ASN A 107 -9.69 1.58 14.55
C ASN A 107 -9.79 1.21 13.05
N ALA A 108 -10.90 1.53 12.39
CA ALA A 108 -11.07 1.29 10.96
C ALA A 108 -10.00 1.98 10.12
N ILE A 109 -9.60 3.20 10.49
CA ILE A 109 -8.51 3.96 9.85
C ILE A 109 -7.15 3.28 10.04
N VAL A 110 -6.89 2.75 11.23
CA VAL A 110 -5.65 2.00 11.49
C VAL A 110 -5.57 0.79 10.55
N TRP A 111 -6.65 0.02 10.46
CA TRP A 111 -6.72 -1.14 9.55
C TRP A 111 -6.67 -0.74 8.09
N ALA A 112 -7.21 0.43 7.70
CA ALA A 112 -7.08 0.94 6.34
C ALA A 112 -5.61 1.14 5.95
N ASN A 113 -4.79 1.75 6.82
CA ASN A 113 -3.34 1.89 6.62
C ASN A 113 -2.64 0.52 6.53
N VAL A 114 -3.00 -0.42 7.43
CA VAL A 114 -2.47 -1.80 7.41
C VAL A 114 -2.81 -2.49 6.10
N MET A 115 -4.04 -2.37 5.60
CA MET A 115 -4.49 -3.01 4.37
C MET A 115 -3.74 -2.51 3.13
N ILE A 116 -3.43 -1.21 3.07
CA ILE A 116 -2.59 -0.64 2.00
C ILE A 116 -1.22 -1.32 1.98
N MET A 117 -0.59 -1.45 3.14
CA MET A 117 0.73 -2.09 3.25
C MET A 117 0.67 -3.61 3.05
N MET A 118 -0.39 -4.27 3.49
CA MET A 118 -0.60 -5.70 3.20
C MET A 118 -0.85 -5.96 1.70
N ALA A 119 -1.48 -5.03 0.99
CA ALA A 119 -1.57 -5.11 -0.47
C ALA A 119 -0.18 -5.01 -1.13
N LEU A 120 0.68 -4.09 -0.66
CA LEU A 120 2.07 -4.03 -1.11
C LEU A 120 2.82 -5.35 -0.83
N ALA A 121 2.66 -5.94 0.37
CA ALA A 121 3.21 -7.24 0.70
C ALA A 121 2.71 -8.34 -0.25
N GLY A 122 1.43 -8.28 -0.64
CA GLY A 122 0.82 -9.18 -1.63
C GLY A 122 1.46 -9.05 -3.01
N ILE A 123 1.73 -7.85 -3.49
CA ILE A 123 2.44 -7.60 -4.75
C ILE A 123 3.87 -8.17 -4.68
N LEU A 124 4.61 -7.85 -3.61
CA LEU A 124 5.97 -8.34 -3.44
C LEU A 124 5.99 -9.88 -3.33
N MET A 125 5.01 -10.49 -2.67
CA MET A 125 4.85 -11.94 -2.62
C MET A 125 4.53 -12.53 -4.01
N ALA A 126 3.67 -11.89 -4.79
CA ALA A 126 3.37 -12.32 -6.14
C ALA A 126 4.62 -12.30 -7.04
N LEU A 127 5.50 -11.32 -6.87
CA LEU A 127 6.73 -11.18 -7.63
C LEU A 127 7.80 -12.18 -7.18
N THR A 128 8.12 -12.21 -5.88
CA THR A 128 9.25 -12.95 -5.34
C THR A 128 8.94 -14.41 -5.03
N ASN A 129 7.67 -14.74 -4.78
CA ASN A 129 7.23 -16.02 -4.21
C ASN A 129 7.94 -16.41 -2.90
N ARG A 130 8.32 -15.39 -2.10
CA ARG A 130 9.06 -15.54 -0.84
C ARG A 130 8.44 -14.67 0.23
N TRP A 131 7.62 -15.28 1.11
CA TRP A 131 6.84 -14.53 2.08
C TRP A 131 7.69 -13.69 3.02
N TRP A 132 8.72 -14.28 3.62
CA TRP A 132 9.56 -13.58 4.61
C TRP A 132 10.33 -12.41 4.00
N LEU A 133 10.82 -12.60 2.77
CA LEU A 133 11.48 -11.52 2.03
C LEU A 133 10.48 -10.40 1.70
N SER A 134 9.29 -10.75 1.23
CA SER A 134 8.24 -9.77 0.91
C SER A 134 7.80 -8.99 2.15
N SER A 135 7.62 -9.68 3.28
CA SER A 135 7.29 -9.06 4.57
C SER A 135 8.38 -8.09 5.02
N ALA A 136 9.65 -8.50 4.98
CA ALA A 136 10.76 -7.62 5.36
C ALA A 136 10.85 -6.40 4.45
N LEU A 137 10.74 -6.57 3.13
CA LEU A 137 10.72 -5.45 2.20
C LEU A 137 9.55 -4.49 2.48
N THR A 138 8.36 -5.02 2.77
CA THR A 138 7.20 -4.20 3.13
C THR A 138 7.45 -3.40 4.40
N ILE A 139 7.99 -4.04 5.44
CA ILE A 139 8.31 -3.39 6.72
C ILE A 139 9.38 -2.31 6.52
N ILE A 140 10.41 -2.57 5.70
CA ILE A 140 11.46 -1.60 5.37
C ILE A 140 10.87 -0.41 4.61
N ILE A 141 10.06 -0.65 3.59
CA ILE A 141 9.42 0.41 2.80
C ILE A 141 8.51 1.24 3.70
N TYR A 142 7.71 0.59 4.56
CA TYR A 142 6.81 1.32 5.46
C TYR A 142 7.57 2.08 6.53
N GLY A 143 8.61 1.50 7.13
CA GLY A 143 9.47 2.19 8.09
C GLY A 143 10.16 3.40 7.49
N GLY A 144 10.69 3.27 6.28
CA GLY A 144 11.25 4.39 5.52
C GLY A 144 10.21 5.48 5.25
N TRP A 145 9.01 5.08 4.83
CA TRP A 145 7.87 5.99 4.63
C TRP A 145 7.50 6.76 5.90
N LEU A 146 7.32 6.06 7.02
CA LEU A 146 6.98 6.68 8.30
C LEU A 146 8.08 7.64 8.75
N THR A 147 9.33 7.21 8.71
CA THR A 147 10.48 8.05 9.10
C THR A 147 10.54 9.32 8.25
N ALA A 148 10.48 9.19 6.94
CA ALA A 148 10.53 10.33 6.03
C ALA A 148 9.32 11.28 6.22
N SER A 149 8.11 10.73 6.43
CA SER A 149 6.92 11.54 6.69
C SER A 149 7.02 12.29 8.02
N LEU A 150 7.51 11.63 9.08
CA LEU A 150 7.64 12.27 10.40
C LEU A 150 8.73 13.35 10.40
N LEU A 151 9.86 13.12 9.73
CA LEU A 151 10.90 14.14 9.55
C LEU A 151 10.37 15.35 8.77
N LYS A 152 9.60 15.12 7.71
CA LYS A 152 8.97 16.21 6.95
C LYS A 152 7.96 16.98 7.80
N ILE A 153 7.15 16.29 8.63
CA ILE A 153 6.22 16.93 9.55
C ILE A 153 6.95 17.80 10.55
N GLN A 154 8.06 17.37 11.09
CA GLN A 154 8.88 18.19 12.00
C GLN A 154 9.40 19.44 11.30
N ALA A 155 9.84 19.34 10.04
CA ALA A 155 10.45 20.46 9.33
C ALA A 155 9.44 21.42 8.73
N ARG A 156 8.27 20.93 8.26
CA ARG A 156 7.32 21.70 7.44
C ARG A 156 5.86 21.61 7.89
N ALA A 157 5.56 20.88 8.98
CA ALA A 157 4.20 20.60 9.45
C ALA A 157 3.31 19.89 8.38
N GLU A 158 3.92 19.14 7.46
CA GLU A 158 3.24 18.42 6.39
C GLU A 158 3.79 17.00 6.25
N PRO A 159 2.93 15.95 6.05
CA PRO A 159 3.39 14.62 5.69
C PRO A 159 3.94 14.60 4.25
N ILE A 160 4.47 13.45 3.83
CA ILE A 160 4.78 13.23 2.41
C ILE A 160 3.48 13.25 1.61
N LEU A 161 3.48 14.04 0.53
CA LEU A 161 2.37 14.19 -0.41
C LEU A 161 2.73 13.61 -1.78
N PRO A 162 1.75 13.29 -2.64
CA PRO A 162 2.02 12.83 -4.00
C PRO A 162 2.84 13.82 -4.83
N THR A 163 2.75 15.11 -4.55
CA THR A 163 3.55 16.16 -5.18
C THR A 163 5.05 16.06 -4.87
N ASP A 164 5.40 15.50 -3.70
CA ASP A 164 6.79 15.30 -3.31
C ASP A 164 7.50 14.24 -4.14
N LEU A 165 6.74 13.35 -4.79
CA LEU A 165 7.34 12.36 -5.70
C LEU A 165 8.10 13.01 -6.87
N ALA A 166 7.75 14.25 -7.22
CA ALA A 166 8.49 15.01 -8.20
C ALA A 166 9.93 15.35 -7.73
N THR A 167 10.13 15.47 -6.41
CA THR A 167 11.47 15.77 -5.84
C THR A 167 12.39 14.56 -5.83
N LEU A 168 11.87 13.33 -6.04
CA LEU A 168 12.70 12.12 -6.19
C LEU A 168 13.65 12.18 -7.39
N THR A 169 13.44 13.13 -8.29
CA THR A 169 14.38 13.39 -9.40
C THR A 169 15.70 14.03 -8.97
N ALA A 170 15.77 14.55 -7.72
CA ALA A 170 16.96 15.16 -7.14
C ALA A 170 17.42 14.43 -5.84
N PRO A 171 17.81 13.15 -5.92
CA PRO A 171 18.07 12.32 -4.73
C PRO A 171 19.26 12.82 -3.89
N LYS A 172 20.25 13.49 -4.49
CA LYS A 172 21.40 14.04 -3.77
C LYS A 172 21.00 15.17 -2.81
N GLU A 173 20.07 16.02 -3.24
CA GLU A 173 19.56 17.13 -2.41
C GLU A 173 18.74 16.58 -1.24
N MET A 174 17.92 15.55 -1.47
CA MET A 174 17.14 14.90 -0.43
C MET A 174 18.04 14.23 0.62
N LEU A 175 19.07 13.48 0.20
CA LEU A 175 20.00 12.83 1.10
C LEU A 175 20.81 13.85 1.94
N GLY A 176 21.13 15.01 1.36
CA GLY A 176 21.81 16.10 2.07
C GLY A 176 20.97 16.75 3.18
N MET A 177 19.65 16.56 3.20
CA MET A 177 18.75 17.06 4.23
C MET A 177 18.63 16.12 5.44
N VAL A 178 19.10 14.88 5.31
CA VAL A 178 18.99 13.87 6.38
C VAL A 178 20.30 13.83 7.16
N GLU A 179 20.18 13.84 8.47
CA GLU A 179 21.35 13.72 9.34
C GLU A 179 22.09 12.38 9.07
N PRO A 180 23.42 12.40 8.87
CA PRO A 180 24.19 11.20 8.51
C PRO A 180 24.02 10.03 9.50
N MET A 181 23.81 10.33 10.78
CA MET A 181 23.59 9.30 11.80
C MET A 181 22.27 8.55 11.59
N ILE A 182 21.19 9.25 11.20
CA ILE A 182 19.89 8.64 10.88
C ILE A 182 20.04 7.73 9.67
N LEU A 183 20.80 8.16 8.69
CA LEU A 183 21.05 7.38 7.46
C LEU A 183 21.84 6.11 7.77
N LEU A 184 22.88 6.21 8.61
CA LEU A 184 23.67 5.06 9.06
C LEU A 184 22.79 4.04 9.81
N VAL A 185 21.99 4.50 10.78
CA VAL A 185 21.07 3.63 11.53
C VAL A 185 20.06 2.96 10.59
N ALA A 186 19.50 3.70 9.65
CA ALA A 186 18.56 3.15 8.66
C ALA A 186 19.20 2.04 7.83
N VAL A 187 20.43 2.24 7.33
CA VAL A 187 21.17 1.23 6.56
C VAL A 187 21.43 -0.02 7.40
N VAL A 188 21.87 0.13 8.64
CA VAL A 188 22.11 -1.00 9.55
C VAL A 188 20.82 -1.79 9.79
N VAL A 189 19.71 -1.10 10.08
CA VAL A 189 18.39 -1.73 10.28
C VAL A 189 17.95 -2.50 9.04
N VAL A 190 18.11 -1.92 7.84
CA VAL A 190 17.78 -2.58 6.57
C VAL A 190 18.61 -3.85 6.38
N ILE A 191 19.92 -3.79 6.60
CA ILE A 191 20.82 -4.96 6.46
C ILE A 191 20.43 -6.07 7.45
N VAL A 192 20.14 -5.73 8.70
CA VAL A 192 19.75 -6.68 9.74
C VAL A 192 18.41 -7.34 9.39
N LEU A 193 17.40 -6.55 9.00
CA LEU A 193 16.08 -7.07 8.64
C LEU A 193 16.15 -7.97 7.42
N LEU A 194 16.88 -7.58 6.38
CA LEU A 194 17.05 -8.40 5.18
C LEU A 194 17.84 -9.69 5.47
N GLY A 195 18.91 -9.59 6.25
CA GLY A 195 19.70 -10.77 6.66
C GLY A 195 18.85 -11.77 7.44
N PHE A 196 18.04 -11.28 8.39
CA PHE A 196 17.12 -12.12 9.16
C PHE A 196 16.04 -12.76 8.29
N ALA A 197 15.43 -11.97 7.38
CA ALA A 197 14.43 -12.45 6.46
C ALA A 197 14.97 -13.55 5.53
N VAL A 198 16.18 -13.35 4.98
CA VAL A 198 16.85 -14.34 4.13
C VAL A 198 17.16 -15.61 4.93
N ALA A 199 17.64 -15.49 6.17
CA ALA A 199 17.93 -16.64 7.02
C ALA A 199 16.66 -17.47 7.31
N ILE A 200 15.54 -16.81 7.63
CA ILE A 200 14.25 -17.48 7.83
C ILE A 200 13.74 -18.09 6.52
N GLU A 201 13.84 -17.35 5.41
CA GLU A 201 13.39 -17.82 4.10
C GLU A 201 14.12 -19.10 3.68
N ILE A 202 15.44 -19.19 3.93
CA ILE A 202 16.23 -20.40 3.63
C ILE A 202 15.75 -21.59 4.47
N ARG A 203 15.45 -21.36 5.77
CA ARG A 203 15.06 -22.43 6.70
C ARG A 203 13.59 -22.85 6.54
N HIS A 204 12.68 -21.89 6.36
CA HIS A 204 11.23 -22.13 6.47
C HIS A 204 10.43 -21.67 5.25
N GLY A 205 11.03 -20.97 4.29
CA GLY A 205 10.36 -20.31 3.20
C GLY A 205 9.62 -21.27 2.24
N ARG A 206 10.14 -22.49 2.04
CA ARG A 206 9.52 -23.48 1.13
C ARG A 206 8.06 -23.79 1.48
N LYS A 207 7.70 -23.75 2.76
CA LYS A 207 6.34 -24.02 3.26
C LYS A 207 5.31 -23.00 2.81
N TYR A 208 5.74 -21.75 2.55
CA TYR A 208 4.87 -20.61 2.25
C TYR A 208 4.87 -20.22 0.77
N ARG A 209 5.50 -21.02 -0.09
CA ARG A 209 5.48 -20.77 -1.53
C ARG A 209 4.09 -21.02 -2.11
N LEU A 210 3.67 -20.11 -2.94
CA LEU A 210 2.37 -20.15 -3.60
C LEU A 210 2.50 -20.76 -5.00
N LYS A 211 1.47 -21.52 -5.42
CA LYS A 211 1.31 -21.90 -6.83
C LYS A 211 1.14 -20.66 -7.68
N ILE A 212 1.57 -20.69 -8.92
CA ILE A 212 1.56 -19.56 -9.85
C ILE A 212 0.20 -18.89 -9.95
N GLN A 213 -0.87 -19.65 -9.93
CA GLN A 213 -2.26 -19.16 -9.98
C GLN A 213 -2.59 -18.22 -8.81
N TRP A 214 -2.23 -18.62 -7.59
CA TRP A 214 -2.47 -17.82 -6.39
C TRP A 214 -1.61 -16.56 -6.35
N ARG A 215 -0.39 -16.63 -6.90
CA ARG A 215 0.47 -15.45 -7.04
C ARG A 215 -0.19 -14.40 -7.92
N TYR A 216 -0.71 -14.81 -9.08
CA TYR A 216 -1.40 -13.90 -9.99
C TYR A 216 -2.67 -13.32 -9.35
N LEU A 217 -3.48 -14.16 -8.70
CA LEU A 217 -4.70 -13.70 -8.05
C LEU A 217 -4.41 -12.65 -6.97
N ILE A 218 -3.46 -12.95 -6.07
CA ILE A 218 -3.09 -12.03 -4.98
C ILE A 218 -2.48 -10.76 -5.54
N GLY A 219 -1.54 -10.86 -6.48
CA GLY A 219 -0.90 -9.70 -7.10
C GLY A 219 -1.89 -8.79 -7.80
N THR A 220 -2.80 -9.37 -8.58
CA THR A 220 -3.85 -8.62 -9.28
C THR A 220 -4.82 -7.97 -8.31
N ALA A 221 -5.31 -8.71 -7.31
CA ALA A 221 -6.22 -8.15 -6.30
C ALA A 221 -5.56 -6.99 -5.55
N ALA A 222 -4.29 -7.14 -5.19
CA ALA A 222 -3.53 -6.11 -4.51
C ALA A 222 -3.30 -4.86 -5.40
N ILE A 223 -2.96 -5.04 -6.67
CA ILE A 223 -2.81 -3.92 -7.62
C ILE A 223 -4.16 -3.21 -7.83
N LEU A 224 -5.24 -3.96 -8.02
CA LEU A 224 -6.59 -3.38 -8.17
C LEU A 224 -7.00 -2.60 -6.91
N TYR A 225 -6.73 -3.15 -5.72
CA TYR A 225 -7.00 -2.47 -4.46
C TYR A 225 -6.23 -1.14 -4.37
N LEU A 226 -4.92 -1.15 -4.62
CA LEU A 226 -4.11 0.07 -4.58
C LEU A 226 -4.48 1.08 -5.69
N SER A 227 -4.83 0.60 -6.89
CA SER A 227 -5.29 1.46 -7.99
C SER A 227 -6.60 2.16 -7.66
N GLY A 228 -7.43 1.57 -6.79
CA GLY A 228 -8.66 2.18 -6.32
C GLY A 228 -8.44 3.55 -5.67
N PHE A 229 -7.29 3.77 -5.03
CA PHE A 229 -6.97 5.07 -4.42
C PHE A 229 -6.79 6.21 -5.43
N ALA A 230 -6.59 5.91 -6.72
CA ALA A 230 -6.66 6.92 -7.78
C ALA A 230 -8.06 7.52 -7.95
N PHE A 231 -9.08 6.93 -7.34
CA PHE A 231 -10.49 7.32 -7.43
C PHE A 231 -11.12 7.55 -6.05
N ILE A 232 -10.30 7.73 -5.02
CA ILE A 232 -10.78 7.82 -3.63
C ILE A 232 -11.72 9.02 -3.40
N ASN A 233 -11.48 10.13 -4.09
CA ASN A 233 -12.26 11.36 -3.97
C ASN A 233 -13.32 11.51 -5.08
N HIS A 234 -13.48 10.50 -5.94
CA HIS A 234 -14.50 10.52 -6.99
C HIS A 234 -15.84 9.99 -6.43
N THR A 235 -16.83 10.87 -6.35
CA THR A 235 -18.20 10.53 -5.97
C THR A 235 -18.71 9.31 -6.77
N ASN A 236 -19.35 8.37 -6.10
CA ASN A 236 -19.87 7.12 -6.65
C ASN A 236 -18.81 6.03 -7.00
N SER A 237 -17.52 6.28 -6.81
CA SER A 237 -16.54 5.21 -6.96
C SER A 237 -16.65 4.20 -5.81
N PRO A 238 -16.29 2.92 -6.03
CA PRO A 238 -16.24 1.93 -4.97
C PRO A 238 -15.27 2.32 -3.84
N THR A 239 -14.16 2.99 -4.19
CA THR A 239 -13.15 3.44 -3.22
C THR A 239 -13.66 4.61 -2.39
N TYR A 240 -14.44 5.52 -2.96
CA TYR A 240 -15.12 6.59 -2.23
C TYR A 240 -16.07 6.00 -1.17
N ARG A 241 -16.92 5.04 -1.55
CA ARG A 241 -17.82 4.36 -0.62
C ARG A 241 -17.08 3.55 0.46
N TRP A 242 -15.91 3.01 0.12
CA TRP A 242 -15.05 2.36 1.09
C TRP A 242 -14.47 3.37 2.08
N ALA A 243 -13.99 4.51 1.60
CA ALA A 243 -13.47 5.60 2.43
C ALA A 243 -14.53 6.11 3.43
N GLU A 244 -15.78 6.31 2.96
CA GLU A 244 -16.91 6.66 3.85
C GLU A 244 -17.14 5.60 4.94
N LYS A 245 -17.05 4.30 4.60
CA LYS A 245 -17.25 3.21 5.57
C LYS A 245 -16.16 3.10 6.63
N VAL A 246 -14.95 3.51 6.32
CA VAL A 246 -13.83 3.53 7.27
C VAL A 246 -13.67 4.87 7.96
N ASP A 247 -14.62 5.79 7.74
CA ASP A 247 -14.66 7.14 8.33
C ASP A 247 -13.45 7.99 7.94
N ASP A 248 -12.96 7.78 6.72
CA ASP A 248 -11.85 8.54 6.15
C ASP A 248 -12.32 9.94 5.74
N THR A 249 -11.74 10.95 6.36
CA THR A 249 -12.04 12.36 6.07
C THR A 249 -10.87 13.01 5.34
N PRO A 250 -11.02 13.40 4.07
CA PRO A 250 -9.94 14.06 3.34
C PRO A 250 -9.68 15.49 3.87
N TYR A 251 -8.41 15.76 4.21
CA TYR A 251 -7.95 17.08 4.67
C TYR A 251 -6.97 17.67 3.64
N PHE A 252 -7.48 18.41 2.65
CA PHE A 252 -6.65 18.96 1.59
C PHE A 252 -5.86 20.21 2.00
N TYR A 253 -6.43 21.03 2.88
CA TYR A 253 -5.83 22.29 3.32
C TYR A 253 -5.13 22.22 4.68
N ALA A 254 -5.37 21.16 5.44
CA ALA A 254 -4.82 20.94 6.78
C ALA A 254 -4.06 19.60 6.83
N GLN A 255 -2.97 19.48 6.07
CA GLN A 255 -2.25 18.23 5.84
C GLN A 255 -1.76 17.58 7.14
N LEU A 256 -1.29 18.38 8.11
CA LEU A 256 -0.90 17.86 9.42
C LEU A 256 -2.10 17.26 10.18
N ARG A 257 -3.27 17.91 10.12
CA ARG A 257 -4.49 17.38 10.75
C ARG A 257 -4.90 16.07 10.07
N GLY A 258 -4.84 16.03 8.75
CA GLY A 258 -5.09 14.81 8.00
C GLY A 258 -4.16 13.66 8.40
N ALA A 259 -2.86 13.93 8.55
CA ALA A 259 -1.92 12.92 9.01
C ALA A 259 -2.22 12.44 10.46
N LYS A 260 -2.68 13.34 11.34
CA LYS A 260 -3.08 13.00 12.71
C LYS A 260 -4.36 12.17 12.81
N VAL A 261 -5.31 12.35 11.88
CA VAL A 261 -6.59 11.64 11.86
C VAL A 261 -6.52 10.38 11.02
N ASN A 262 -6.02 10.48 9.78
CA ASN A 262 -6.04 9.38 8.81
C ASN A 262 -4.75 8.55 8.81
N GLY A 263 -3.70 9.02 9.47
CA GLY A 263 -2.35 8.48 9.33
C GLY A 263 -1.65 9.00 8.08
N THR A 264 -0.32 8.94 8.07
CA THR A 264 0.49 9.54 6.98
C THR A 264 0.26 8.86 5.63
N LEU A 265 0.02 7.54 5.61
CA LEU A 265 -0.14 6.77 4.39
C LEU A 265 -1.52 6.97 3.75
N LEU A 266 -2.60 6.92 4.54
CA LEU A 266 -3.95 7.16 4.02
C LEU A 266 -4.13 8.64 3.66
N GLN A 267 -3.52 9.58 4.41
CA GLN A 267 -3.49 10.98 4.02
C GLN A 267 -2.77 11.20 2.68
N PHE A 268 -1.68 10.49 2.42
CA PHE A 268 -1.06 10.49 1.10
C PHE A 268 -2.04 9.97 0.03
N ALA A 269 -2.69 8.83 0.28
CA ALA A 269 -3.65 8.24 -0.65
C ALA A 269 -4.80 9.22 -0.97
N ASN A 270 -5.31 9.95 0.03
CA ASN A 270 -6.34 10.99 -0.16
C ASN A 270 -5.89 12.13 -1.07
N ASN A 271 -4.60 12.43 -1.09
CA ASN A 271 -4.06 13.49 -1.95
C ASN A 271 -3.69 13.01 -3.37
N VAL A 272 -3.80 11.71 -3.63
CA VAL A 272 -3.51 11.10 -4.93
C VAL A 272 -4.42 11.65 -6.03
N ASP A 273 -5.68 11.84 -5.71
CA ASP A 273 -6.76 12.25 -6.62
C ASP A 273 -7.17 13.73 -6.42
N VAL A 274 -6.28 14.56 -5.90
CA VAL A 274 -6.52 15.99 -5.76
C VAL A 274 -6.33 16.70 -7.10
N ARG A 275 -7.39 17.34 -7.57
CA ARG A 275 -7.31 18.22 -8.75
C ARG A 275 -6.52 19.47 -8.42
N VAL A 276 -5.39 19.65 -9.07
CA VAL A 276 -4.71 20.94 -9.09
C VAL A 276 -5.57 21.91 -9.92
N MET A 277 -5.85 23.09 -9.39
CA MET A 277 -6.56 24.11 -10.15
C MET A 277 -5.87 24.36 -11.48
N ASP A 278 -6.64 24.33 -12.57
CA ASP A 278 -6.12 24.70 -13.88
C ASP A 278 -5.65 26.17 -13.85
N LYS A 279 -4.55 26.45 -14.57
CA LYS A 279 -4.10 27.82 -14.74
C LYS A 279 -5.20 28.63 -15.38
N PRO A 280 -5.48 29.86 -14.91
CA PRO A 280 -6.45 30.73 -15.54
C PRO A 280 -6.15 30.88 -17.04
N LYS A 281 -7.20 30.88 -17.87
CA LYS A 281 -7.04 31.13 -19.31
C LYS A 281 -6.38 32.50 -19.50
N GLY A 282 -5.24 32.56 -20.18
CA GLY A 282 -4.48 33.78 -20.41
C GLY A 282 -3.31 33.99 -19.45
N TYR A 283 -2.99 33.06 -18.56
CA TYR A 283 -1.78 33.12 -17.75
C TYR A 283 -0.56 32.86 -18.63
N SER A 284 0.18 33.91 -18.95
CA SER A 284 1.52 33.85 -19.57
C SER A 284 2.57 33.80 -18.47
N LYS A 285 3.63 33.02 -18.69
CA LYS A 285 4.86 33.12 -17.91
C LYS A 285 5.69 34.17 -18.62
N ASP A 286 5.53 35.41 -18.27
CA ASP A 286 6.49 36.47 -18.56
C ASP A 286 7.55 36.51 -17.48
#